data_df1c0d33004912ba78fc7474356a4dac
#
_entry.id   df1c0d33004912ba78fc7474356a4dac
#
_cell.length_a   1.000
_cell.length_b   1.000
_cell.length_c   1.000
_cell.angle_alpha   90.00
_cell.angle_beta   90.00
_cell.angle_gamma   90.00
#
_symmetry.space_group_name_H-M   'P 1'
#
loop_
_entity.id
_entity.type
_entity.pdbx_description
1 polymer ?
#
loop_
_entity_poly.entity_id
_entity_poly.type
_entity_poly.pdbx_seq_one_letter_code
_entity_poly.pdbx_strand_id
1 'polypeptide(L)'
;MSILQSAFLGLLQGLGEFLPISSSGHLLLSRLFLGIQTDTPAMKMLDILLHIGTLIPVLIVFRKDWIDMILHPIRNKTLFLLIIASLPTLAIYLAAKKLFPAVDGFSVFDNGWFLGTSFLITALFLLLCDRISSREKNKGNGKVGILQAVVMGFFQGIGMIPGISRSGSTILGGVSTGLNKTNAAKFSFMMSAPAILGSLLMEGKDAISEGYISDISLFPAVVGILVAAVIGWLSIRFMLKVIAKVPLAWFALYLAVIGVVYLVLQFTGSPIVPAFSIPASV
;
A
#
# COMPACT_ATOMS: atom_id res chain seq x y z
N MET A 1 -22.67 -1.75 6.55
CA MET A 1 -21.64 -0.83 7.07
C MET A 1 -22.20 0.57 7.24
N SER A 2 -21.87 1.26 8.36
CA SER A 2 -22.33 2.63 8.59
C SER A 2 -21.50 3.66 7.81
N ILE A 3 -22.07 4.87 7.63
CA ILE A 3 -21.36 6.00 6.98
C ILE A 3 -20.08 6.36 7.76
N LEU A 4 -20.15 6.37 9.10
CA LEU A 4 -18.99 6.67 9.95
C LEU A 4 -17.88 5.64 9.81
N GLN A 5 -18.22 4.35 9.75
CA GLN A 5 -17.23 3.29 9.52
C GLN A 5 -16.56 3.47 8.15
N SER A 6 -17.33 3.75 7.10
CA SER A 6 -16.78 3.97 5.77
C SER A 6 -15.89 5.21 5.70
N ALA A 7 -16.31 6.31 6.31
CA ALA A 7 -15.49 7.53 6.40
C ALA A 7 -14.19 7.29 7.18
N PHE A 8 -14.24 6.53 8.28
CA PHE A 8 -13.07 6.18 9.06
C PHE A 8 -12.10 5.29 8.28
N LEU A 9 -12.60 4.26 7.58
CA LEU A 9 -11.77 3.43 6.72
C LEU A 9 -11.20 4.24 5.54
N GLY A 10 -11.97 5.18 4.97
CA GLY A 10 -11.47 6.12 3.96
C GLY A 10 -10.36 7.03 4.48
N LEU A 11 -10.46 7.52 5.72
CA LEU A 11 -9.39 8.28 6.38
C LEU A 11 -8.11 7.44 6.49
N LEU A 12 -8.23 6.21 7.01
CA LEU A 12 -7.08 5.31 7.16
C LEU A 12 -6.43 4.95 5.82
N GLN A 13 -7.25 4.68 4.81
CA GLN A 13 -6.76 4.44 3.45
C GLN A 13 -5.99 5.65 2.92
N GLY A 14 -6.58 6.85 2.99
CA GLY A 14 -5.96 8.07 2.48
C GLY A 14 -4.66 8.43 3.20
N LEU A 15 -4.56 8.18 4.51
CA LEU A 15 -3.32 8.34 5.27
C LEU A 15 -2.31 7.26 4.89
N GLY A 16 -2.69 6.00 5.06
CA GLY A 16 -1.78 4.86 5.01
C GLY A 16 -1.28 4.53 3.60
N GLU A 17 -1.94 4.99 2.55
CA GLU A 17 -1.53 4.73 1.17
C GLU A 17 -0.21 5.44 0.82
N PHE A 18 -0.01 6.65 1.33
CA PHE A 18 1.15 7.49 1.01
C PHE A 18 2.12 7.67 2.18
N LEU A 19 1.63 7.67 3.41
CA LEU A 19 2.51 7.54 4.57
C LEU A 19 3.06 6.09 4.59
N PRO A 20 4.30 5.89 5.01
CA PRO A 20 4.92 4.57 5.00
C PRO A 20 4.47 3.72 6.21
N ILE A 21 3.15 3.57 6.40
CA ILE A 21 2.55 2.89 7.56
C ILE A 21 1.67 1.67 7.20
N SER A 22 1.47 1.38 5.92
CA SER A 22 0.59 0.31 5.40
C SER A 22 -0.91 0.57 5.58
N SER A 23 -1.56 1.04 4.50
CA SER A 23 -3.01 1.24 4.48
C SER A 23 -3.78 -0.06 4.69
N SER A 24 -3.44 -1.13 3.96
CA SER A 24 -4.09 -2.45 4.07
C SER A 24 -3.98 -3.02 5.48
N GLY A 25 -2.81 -2.90 6.14
CA GLY A 25 -2.64 -3.34 7.51
C GLY A 25 -3.52 -2.57 8.49
N HIS A 26 -3.64 -1.26 8.34
CA HIS A 26 -4.49 -0.44 9.21
C HIS A 26 -6.00 -0.66 8.96
N LEU A 27 -6.39 -0.88 7.70
CA LEU A 27 -7.77 -1.24 7.38
C LEU A 27 -8.15 -2.57 8.04
N LEU A 28 -7.32 -3.59 7.90
CA LEU A 28 -7.53 -4.90 8.49
C LEU A 28 -7.55 -4.82 10.03
N LEU A 29 -6.56 -4.16 10.62
CA LEU A 29 -6.48 -3.93 12.07
C LEU A 29 -7.75 -3.25 12.59
N SER A 30 -8.19 -2.18 11.92
CA SER A 30 -9.36 -1.42 12.36
C SER A 30 -10.66 -2.22 12.25
N ARG A 31 -10.80 -3.06 11.24
CA ARG A 31 -11.94 -3.96 11.12
C ARG A 31 -11.99 -4.97 12.25
N LEU A 32 -10.86 -5.57 12.61
CA LEU A 32 -10.77 -6.48 13.75
C LEU A 32 -11.21 -5.79 15.04
N PHE A 33 -10.71 -4.59 15.32
CA PHE A 33 -11.09 -3.83 16.52
C PHE A 33 -12.55 -3.34 16.52
N LEU A 34 -13.12 -3.08 15.35
CA LEU A 34 -14.52 -2.66 15.21
C LEU A 34 -15.51 -3.85 15.14
N GLY A 35 -15.01 -5.09 15.19
CA GLY A 35 -15.82 -6.29 15.04
C GLY A 35 -16.46 -6.40 13.66
N ILE A 36 -15.85 -5.80 12.63
CA ILE A 36 -16.30 -5.90 11.25
C ILE A 36 -15.69 -7.16 10.65
N GLN A 37 -16.48 -8.02 10.02
CA GLN A 37 -15.98 -9.18 9.30
C GLN A 37 -15.01 -8.72 8.21
N THR A 38 -13.83 -9.33 8.15
CA THR A 38 -12.75 -8.93 7.23
C THR A 38 -12.83 -9.64 5.90
N ASP A 39 -13.36 -10.84 5.89
CA ASP A 39 -13.37 -11.82 4.79
C ASP A 39 -14.73 -11.85 4.04
N THR A 40 -15.37 -10.70 3.87
CA THR A 40 -16.63 -10.61 3.12
C THR A 40 -16.43 -9.98 1.74
N PRO A 41 -17.24 -10.38 0.74
CA PRO A 41 -17.25 -9.77 -0.58
C PRO A 41 -17.40 -8.25 -0.54
N ALA A 42 -18.29 -7.75 0.32
CA ALA A 42 -18.51 -6.31 0.51
C ALA A 42 -17.24 -5.57 0.98
N MET A 43 -16.42 -6.20 1.84
CA MET A 43 -15.19 -5.58 2.32
C MET A 43 -14.11 -5.56 1.26
N LYS A 44 -13.97 -6.61 0.45
CA LYS A 44 -13.05 -6.64 -0.70
C LYS A 44 -13.39 -5.54 -1.71
N MET A 45 -14.68 -5.43 -2.04
CA MET A 45 -15.12 -4.38 -2.96
C MET A 45 -14.90 -2.99 -2.38
N LEU A 46 -15.11 -2.80 -1.07
CA LEU A 46 -14.80 -1.53 -0.42
C LEU A 46 -13.32 -1.19 -0.53
N ASP A 47 -12.41 -2.15 -0.33
CA ASP A 47 -10.97 -1.92 -0.45
C ASP A 47 -10.61 -1.45 -1.87
N ILE A 48 -11.16 -2.08 -2.90
CA ILE A 48 -11.01 -1.64 -4.30
C ILE A 48 -11.47 -0.20 -4.46
N LEU A 49 -12.65 0.13 -3.96
CA LEU A 49 -13.23 1.47 -4.05
C LEU A 49 -12.39 2.53 -3.29
N LEU A 50 -11.89 2.20 -2.12
CA LEU A 50 -11.00 3.08 -1.35
C LEU A 50 -9.67 3.32 -2.08
N HIS A 51 -9.12 2.30 -2.77
CA HIS A 51 -7.93 2.46 -3.60
C HIS A 51 -8.20 3.35 -4.83
N ILE A 52 -9.39 3.27 -5.44
CA ILE A 52 -9.82 4.23 -6.47
C ILE A 52 -9.84 5.64 -5.89
N GLY A 53 -10.35 5.81 -4.66
CA GLY A 53 -10.31 7.09 -3.96
C GLY A 53 -8.90 7.67 -3.86
N THR A 54 -7.91 6.84 -3.52
CA THR A 54 -6.50 7.28 -3.43
C THR A 54 -5.78 7.40 -4.78
N LEU A 55 -6.28 6.80 -5.84
CA LEU A 55 -5.77 7.02 -7.20
C LEU A 55 -6.02 8.46 -7.68
N ILE A 56 -7.18 9.04 -7.36
CA ILE A 56 -7.55 10.41 -7.77
C ILE A 56 -6.47 11.44 -7.38
N PRO A 57 -6.02 11.53 -6.11
CA PRO A 57 -4.98 12.48 -5.72
C PRO A 57 -3.63 12.22 -6.41
N VAL A 58 -3.27 10.98 -6.73
CA VAL A 58 -2.05 10.68 -7.50
C VAL A 58 -2.12 11.32 -8.88
N LEU A 59 -3.26 11.17 -9.56
CA LEU A 59 -3.47 11.78 -10.88
C LEU A 59 -3.44 13.31 -10.80
N ILE A 60 -4.06 13.91 -9.78
CA ILE A 60 -4.13 15.37 -9.62
C ILE A 60 -2.76 15.96 -9.25
N VAL A 61 -2.06 15.39 -8.27
CA VAL A 61 -0.79 15.93 -7.78
C VAL A 61 0.30 15.85 -8.86
N PHE A 62 0.35 14.74 -9.57
CA PHE A 62 1.35 14.51 -10.62
C PHE A 62 0.81 14.81 -12.04
N ARG A 63 -0.27 15.59 -12.17
CA ARG A 63 -0.91 15.87 -13.48
C ARG A 63 0.05 16.38 -14.54
N LYS A 64 1.02 17.22 -14.15
CA LYS A 64 2.02 17.74 -15.10
C LYS A 64 2.96 16.64 -15.58
N ASP A 65 3.38 15.76 -14.67
CA ASP A 65 4.22 14.62 -15.01
C ASP A 65 3.47 13.64 -15.94
N TRP A 66 2.17 13.37 -15.67
CA TRP A 66 1.31 12.51 -16.50
C TRP A 66 1.12 13.10 -17.91
N ILE A 67 0.79 14.37 -18.01
CA ILE A 67 0.61 15.06 -19.29
C ILE A 67 1.93 15.04 -20.09
N ASP A 68 3.07 15.36 -19.46
CA ASP A 68 4.37 15.35 -20.15
C ASP A 68 4.77 13.95 -20.63
N MET A 69 4.47 12.89 -19.86
CA MET A 69 4.69 11.50 -20.28
C MET A 69 3.85 11.11 -21.51
N ILE A 70 2.60 11.55 -21.57
CA ILE A 70 1.68 11.21 -22.66
C ILE A 70 2.07 12.01 -23.93
N LEU A 71 2.36 13.30 -23.77
CA LEU A 71 2.67 14.17 -24.92
C LEU A 71 4.12 13.95 -25.46
N HIS A 72 5.04 13.54 -24.61
CA HIS A 72 6.46 13.38 -24.99
C HIS A 72 7.02 12.01 -24.57
N PRO A 73 6.45 10.87 -25.02
CA PRO A 73 6.80 9.53 -24.53
C PRO A 73 8.25 9.13 -24.85
N ILE A 74 8.84 9.65 -25.91
CA ILE A 74 10.24 9.35 -26.29
C ILE A 74 11.21 10.17 -25.43
N ARG A 75 10.91 11.42 -25.15
CA ARG A 75 11.75 12.32 -24.34
C ARG A 75 11.62 12.01 -22.86
N ASN A 76 10.39 11.77 -22.38
CA ASN A 76 10.09 11.45 -21.00
C ASN A 76 10.00 9.94 -20.78
N LYS A 77 11.10 9.35 -20.31
CA LYS A 77 11.20 7.91 -20.10
C LYS A 77 10.44 7.41 -18.86
N THR A 78 9.78 8.28 -18.11
CA THR A 78 9.12 7.93 -16.83
C THR A 78 8.00 6.90 -17.04
N LEU A 79 7.18 7.03 -18.10
CA LEU A 79 6.16 6.04 -18.42
C LEU A 79 6.76 4.65 -18.65
N PHE A 80 7.84 4.58 -19.45
CA PHE A 80 8.55 3.33 -19.68
C PHE A 80 9.11 2.73 -18.39
N LEU A 81 9.66 3.57 -17.49
CA LEU A 81 10.17 3.11 -16.19
C LEU A 81 9.06 2.64 -15.26
N LEU A 82 7.87 3.25 -15.30
CA LEU A 82 6.70 2.77 -14.55
C LEU A 82 6.24 1.40 -15.06
N ILE A 83 6.25 1.18 -16.38
CA ILE A 83 5.96 -0.14 -16.97
C ILE A 83 7.00 -1.15 -16.50
N ILE A 84 8.29 -0.84 -16.60
CA ILE A 84 9.39 -1.72 -16.14
C ILE A 84 9.22 -2.05 -14.64
N ALA A 85 8.91 -1.07 -13.81
CA ALA A 85 8.68 -1.30 -12.38
C ALA A 85 7.46 -2.18 -12.09
N SER A 86 6.45 -2.16 -12.95
CA SER A 86 5.25 -3.00 -12.80
C SER A 86 5.51 -4.48 -13.12
N LEU A 87 6.54 -4.81 -13.91
CA LEU A 87 6.83 -6.20 -14.30
C LEU A 87 7.25 -7.09 -13.11
N PRO A 88 8.22 -6.72 -12.26
CA PRO A 88 8.56 -7.51 -11.07
C PRO A 88 7.38 -7.60 -10.10
N THR A 89 6.61 -6.51 -9.94
CA THR A 89 5.42 -6.50 -9.09
C THR A 89 4.40 -7.53 -9.58
N LEU A 90 4.09 -7.53 -10.88
CA LEU A 90 3.17 -8.49 -11.50
C LEU A 90 3.68 -9.92 -11.38
N ALA A 91 4.97 -10.16 -11.59
CA ALA A 91 5.57 -11.48 -11.45
C ALA A 91 5.42 -12.03 -10.02
N ILE A 92 5.68 -11.20 -9.01
CA ILE A 92 5.52 -11.56 -7.59
C ILE A 92 4.03 -11.80 -7.28
N TYR A 93 3.11 -10.95 -7.77
CA TYR A 93 1.68 -11.14 -7.59
C TYR A 93 1.20 -12.49 -8.16
N LEU A 94 1.58 -12.80 -9.40
CA LEU A 94 1.20 -14.07 -10.04
C LEU A 94 1.81 -15.27 -9.33
N ALA A 95 3.05 -15.17 -8.87
CA ALA A 95 3.69 -16.21 -8.07
C ALA A 95 2.98 -16.40 -6.73
N ALA A 96 2.65 -15.31 -6.02
CA ALA A 96 1.92 -15.37 -4.76
C ALA A 96 0.52 -15.98 -4.94
N LYS A 97 -0.23 -15.58 -5.99
CA LYS A 97 -1.54 -16.15 -6.32
C LYS A 97 -1.47 -17.66 -6.61
N LYS A 98 -0.37 -18.13 -7.20
CA LYS A 98 -0.15 -19.55 -7.47
C LYS A 98 0.27 -20.34 -6.24
N LEU A 99 1.12 -19.76 -5.38
CA LEU A 99 1.65 -20.41 -4.17
C LEU A 99 0.63 -20.40 -3.01
N PHE A 100 -0.19 -19.37 -2.95
CA PHE A 100 -1.22 -19.16 -1.92
C PHE A 100 -2.57 -18.93 -2.60
N PRO A 101 -3.15 -19.97 -3.20
CA PRO A 101 -4.45 -19.85 -3.86
C PRO A 101 -5.52 -19.44 -2.83
N ALA A 102 -6.44 -18.59 -3.25
CA ALA A 102 -7.59 -18.24 -2.44
C ALA A 102 -8.51 -19.45 -2.32
N VAL A 103 -8.99 -19.73 -1.09
CA VAL A 103 -10.01 -20.73 -0.81
C VAL A 103 -11.34 -19.99 -0.61
N ASP A 104 -12.38 -20.39 -1.31
CA ASP A 104 -13.68 -19.70 -1.30
C ASP A 104 -13.59 -18.17 -1.58
N GLY A 105 -12.67 -17.79 -2.47
CA GLY A 105 -12.43 -16.38 -2.81
C GLY A 105 -11.57 -15.60 -1.83
N PHE A 106 -11.12 -16.18 -0.70
CA PHE A 106 -10.34 -15.52 0.33
C PHE A 106 -8.88 -16.02 0.38
N SER A 107 -7.96 -15.08 0.47
CA SER A 107 -6.54 -15.39 0.64
C SER A 107 -6.24 -15.73 2.10
N VAL A 108 -5.23 -16.58 2.32
CA VAL A 108 -4.67 -16.87 3.63
C VAL A 108 -4.25 -15.59 4.41
N PHE A 109 -4.07 -14.49 3.70
CA PHE A 109 -3.69 -13.20 4.29
C PHE A 109 -4.87 -12.32 4.73
N ASP A 110 -6.12 -12.70 4.45
CA ASP A 110 -7.28 -11.84 4.73
C ASP A 110 -7.66 -11.81 6.23
N ASN A 111 -7.26 -12.81 7.00
CA ASN A 111 -7.56 -12.88 8.44
C ASN A 111 -6.56 -12.13 9.35
N GLY A 112 -5.41 -11.72 8.85
CA GLY A 112 -4.44 -10.91 9.59
C GLY A 112 -3.54 -11.63 10.59
N TRP A 113 -3.47 -12.96 10.60
CA TRP A 113 -2.64 -13.74 11.55
C TRP A 113 -1.15 -13.32 11.61
N PHE A 114 -0.64 -12.73 10.53
CA PHE A 114 0.76 -12.30 10.38
C PHE A 114 0.96 -10.77 10.54
N LEU A 115 -0.11 -10.01 10.81
CA LEU A 115 -0.12 -8.55 10.70
C LEU A 115 0.92 -7.87 11.62
N GLY A 116 1.09 -8.38 12.84
CA GLY A 116 2.08 -7.85 13.79
C GLY A 116 3.51 -7.96 13.26
N THR A 117 3.87 -9.10 12.69
CA THR A 117 5.19 -9.31 12.07
C THR A 117 5.40 -8.44 10.85
N SER A 118 4.36 -8.22 10.02
CA SER A 118 4.42 -7.35 8.85
C SER A 118 4.65 -5.89 9.22
N PHE A 119 4.04 -5.39 10.30
CA PHE A 119 4.33 -4.06 10.81
C PHE A 119 5.78 -3.92 11.30
N LEU A 120 6.33 -4.94 11.98
CA LEU A 120 7.73 -4.94 12.41
C LEU A 120 8.70 -4.98 11.22
N ILE A 121 8.39 -5.76 10.17
CA ILE A 121 9.17 -5.76 8.92
C ILE A 121 9.15 -4.37 8.28
N THR A 122 8.00 -3.71 8.22
CA THR A 122 7.91 -2.34 7.71
C THR A 122 8.73 -1.37 8.56
N ALA A 123 8.66 -1.47 9.88
CA ALA A 123 9.47 -0.66 10.79
C ALA A 123 10.98 -0.82 10.50
N LEU A 124 11.44 -2.07 10.31
CA LEU A 124 12.81 -2.36 9.93
C LEU A 124 13.18 -1.73 8.58
N PHE A 125 12.30 -1.82 7.57
CA PHE A 125 12.52 -1.20 6.26
C PHE A 125 12.73 0.30 6.35
N LEU A 126 11.94 0.98 7.18
CA LEU A 126 12.05 2.43 7.39
C LEU A 126 13.35 2.83 8.11
N LEU A 127 13.77 2.06 9.12
CA LEU A 127 15.06 2.27 9.79
C LEU A 127 16.24 2.06 8.83
N LEU A 128 16.18 1.01 8.00
CA LEU A 128 17.19 0.75 6.97
C LEU A 128 17.23 1.90 5.94
N CYS A 129 16.07 2.41 5.51
CA CYS A 129 15.99 3.54 4.62
C CYS A 129 16.68 4.78 5.18
N ASP A 130 16.46 5.12 6.46
CA ASP A 130 17.13 6.24 7.12
C ASP A 130 18.63 6.00 7.22
N ARG A 131 19.06 4.80 7.60
CA ARG A 131 20.47 4.44 7.73
C ARG A 131 21.24 4.54 6.40
N ILE A 132 20.66 4.04 5.31
CA ILE A 132 21.26 4.13 3.99
C ILE A 132 21.31 5.57 3.51
N SER A 133 20.18 6.28 3.60
CA SER A 133 20.08 7.68 3.18
C SER A 133 21.04 8.61 3.92
N SER A 134 21.37 8.34 5.19
CA SER A 134 22.33 9.13 5.96
C SER A 134 23.79 8.93 5.49
N ARG A 135 24.13 7.77 4.97
CA ARG A 135 25.47 7.44 4.45
C ARG A 135 25.72 8.02 3.06
N GLU A 136 24.67 8.17 2.26
CA GLU A 136 24.78 8.58 0.85
C GLU A 136 24.46 10.06 0.61
N LYS A 137 24.57 10.92 1.61
CA LYS A 137 24.20 12.36 1.55
C LYS A 137 24.71 13.15 0.33
N ASN A 138 25.60 12.60 -0.50
CA ASN A 138 26.25 13.34 -1.61
C ASN A 138 26.42 12.57 -2.93
N LYS A 139 25.83 11.41 -3.17
CA LYS A 139 26.19 10.59 -4.37
C LYS A 139 25.07 10.28 -5.34
N GLY A 140 23.82 10.50 -5.02
CA GLY A 140 22.71 10.12 -5.89
C GLY A 140 22.44 11.15 -6.99
N ASN A 141 22.52 10.74 -8.24
CA ASN A 141 22.20 11.59 -9.40
C ASN A 141 20.70 11.91 -9.54
N GLY A 142 19.90 11.51 -8.55
CA GLY A 142 18.49 11.86 -8.37
C GLY A 142 17.54 11.34 -9.44
N LYS A 143 18.03 10.74 -10.53
CA LYS A 143 17.19 10.26 -11.64
C LYS A 143 16.91 8.77 -11.50
N VAL A 144 15.67 8.40 -11.70
CA VAL A 144 15.25 7.00 -11.77
C VAL A 144 15.73 6.43 -13.10
N GLY A 145 16.45 5.32 -13.06
CA GLY A 145 16.86 4.52 -14.20
C GLY A 145 16.20 3.12 -14.16
N ILE A 146 16.61 2.26 -15.06
CA ILE A 146 16.04 0.90 -15.18
C ILE A 146 16.30 0.08 -13.91
N LEU A 147 17.52 0.12 -13.36
CA LEU A 147 17.85 -0.60 -12.12
C LEU A 147 16.95 -0.17 -10.98
N GLN A 148 16.79 1.15 -10.78
CA GLN A 148 15.92 1.70 -9.76
C GLN A 148 14.46 1.24 -9.95
N ALA A 149 13.97 1.29 -11.19
CA ALA A 149 12.60 0.87 -11.51
C ALA A 149 12.37 -0.62 -11.22
N VAL A 150 13.30 -1.50 -11.61
CA VAL A 150 13.22 -2.95 -11.35
C VAL A 150 13.25 -3.25 -9.85
N VAL A 151 14.21 -2.66 -9.12
CA VAL A 151 14.34 -2.89 -7.67
C VAL A 151 13.12 -2.32 -6.93
N MET A 152 12.67 -1.11 -7.27
CA MET A 152 11.46 -0.55 -6.65
C MET A 152 10.22 -1.40 -6.96
N GLY A 153 10.12 -1.94 -8.18
CA GLY A 153 9.05 -2.87 -8.56
C GLY A 153 9.08 -4.18 -7.77
N PHE A 154 10.27 -4.73 -7.52
CA PHE A 154 10.44 -5.90 -6.65
C PHE A 154 9.97 -5.61 -5.21
N PHE A 155 10.41 -4.48 -4.63
CA PHE A 155 9.95 -4.06 -3.32
C PHE A 155 8.46 -3.73 -3.29
N GLN A 156 7.87 -3.26 -4.40
CA GLN A 156 6.42 -3.09 -4.51
C GLN A 156 5.68 -4.43 -4.40
N GLY A 157 6.20 -5.48 -5.04
CA GLY A 157 5.64 -6.82 -4.93
C GLY A 157 5.65 -7.35 -3.49
N ILE A 158 6.73 -7.13 -2.73
CA ILE A 158 6.78 -7.46 -1.29
C ILE A 158 5.75 -6.63 -0.51
N GLY A 159 5.59 -5.36 -0.85
CA GLY A 159 4.64 -4.45 -0.21
C GLY A 159 3.16 -4.74 -0.50
N MET A 160 2.83 -5.79 -1.26
CA MET A 160 1.46 -6.28 -1.43
C MET A 160 0.98 -7.10 -0.23
N ILE A 161 1.88 -7.63 0.59
CA ILE A 161 1.51 -8.35 1.80
C ILE A 161 0.89 -7.35 2.79
N PRO A 162 -0.33 -7.61 3.29
CA PRO A 162 -0.98 -6.71 4.25
C PRO A 162 -0.11 -6.48 5.49
N GLY A 163 -0.03 -5.24 5.97
CA GLY A 163 0.87 -4.84 7.05
C GLY A 163 2.28 -4.44 6.56
N ILE A 164 2.74 -4.92 5.40
CA ILE A 164 3.95 -4.37 4.76
C ILE A 164 3.54 -3.12 3.97
N SER A 165 4.19 -2.00 4.31
CA SER A 165 3.91 -0.75 3.61
C SER A 165 4.48 -0.77 2.20
N ARG A 166 3.61 -0.67 1.19
CA ARG A 166 4.02 -0.58 -0.21
C ARG A 166 4.88 0.67 -0.45
N SER A 167 4.47 1.84 0.04
CA SER A 167 5.24 3.08 -0.07
C SER A 167 6.57 2.99 0.70
N GLY A 168 6.59 2.45 1.92
CA GLY A 168 7.81 2.24 2.70
C GLY A 168 8.80 1.31 2.00
N SER A 169 8.33 0.17 1.48
CA SER A 169 9.14 -0.81 0.76
C SER A 169 9.74 -0.22 -0.51
N THR A 170 8.94 0.44 -1.35
CA THR A 170 9.42 1.02 -2.61
C THR A 170 10.39 2.18 -2.40
N ILE A 171 10.18 3.00 -1.36
CA ILE A 171 11.13 4.06 -0.99
C ILE A 171 12.47 3.44 -0.55
N LEU A 172 12.45 2.37 0.27
CA LEU A 172 13.66 1.63 0.61
C LEU A 172 14.36 1.10 -0.65
N GLY A 173 13.62 0.46 -1.56
CA GLY A 173 14.16 -0.03 -2.84
C GLY A 173 14.84 1.07 -3.65
N GLY A 174 14.22 2.25 -3.74
CA GLY A 174 14.81 3.40 -4.42
C GLY A 174 16.07 3.93 -3.73
N VAL A 175 16.03 4.09 -2.41
CA VAL A 175 17.16 4.59 -1.62
C VAL A 175 18.32 3.59 -1.64
N SER A 176 18.06 2.28 -1.59
CA SER A 176 19.10 1.24 -1.66
C SER A 176 19.85 1.22 -2.99
N THR A 177 19.27 1.78 -4.05
CA THR A 177 19.87 1.92 -5.37
C THR A 177 20.41 3.34 -5.66
N GLY A 178 20.60 4.15 -4.60
CA GLY A 178 21.24 5.47 -4.68
C GLY A 178 20.29 6.64 -4.98
N LEU A 179 18.97 6.46 -4.94
CA LEU A 179 18.05 7.59 -5.02
C LEU A 179 18.00 8.34 -3.67
N ASN A 180 17.86 9.65 -3.72
CA ASN A 180 17.45 10.39 -2.52
C ASN A 180 15.98 10.09 -2.17
N LYS A 181 15.62 10.26 -0.89
CA LYS A 181 14.27 9.97 -0.39
C LYS A 181 13.15 10.67 -1.17
N THR A 182 13.38 11.92 -1.60
CA THR A 182 12.37 12.71 -2.32
C THR A 182 12.05 12.10 -3.68
N ASN A 183 13.07 11.73 -4.46
CA ASN A 183 12.88 11.13 -5.78
C ASN A 183 12.36 9.69 -5.68
N ALA A 184 12.83 8.93 -4.68
CA ALA A 184 12.29 7.61 -4.39
C ALA A 184 10.79 7.69 -4.03
N ALA A 185 10.38 8.63 -3.17
CA ALA A 185 8.98 8.82 -2.82
C ALA A 185 8.14 9.32 -4.01
N LYS A 186 8.64 10.28 -4.79
CA LYS A 186 7.92 10.76 -5.97
C LYS A 186 7.63 9.61 -6.94
N PHE A 187 8.64 8.82 -7.29
CA PHE A 187 8.47 7.68 -8.19
C PHE A 187 7.60 6.58 -7.57
N SER A 188 7.77 6.27 -6.27
CA SER A 188 6.93 5.35 -5.51
C SER A 188 5.44 5.71 -5.58
N PHE A 189 5.11 6.99 -5.38
CA PHE A 189 3.72 7.45 -5.46
C PHE A 189 3.17 7.40 -6.89
N MET A 190 4.00 7.65 -7.90
CA MET A 190 3.59 7.47 -9.30
C MET A 190 3.40 5.98 -9.65
N MET A 191 4.22 5.07 -9.12
CA MET A 191 4.07 3.61 -9.26
C MET A 191 2.74 3.09 -8.70
N SER A 192 2.12 3.80 -7.75
CA SER A 192 0.81 3.36 -7.23
C SER A 192 -0.28 3.39 -8.28
N ALA A 193 -0.23 4.31 -9.26
CA ALA A 193 -1.27 4.41 -10.26
C ALA A 193 -1.39 3.14 -11.13
N PRO A 194 -0.33 2.64 -11.80
CA PRO A 194 -0.44 1.39 -12.54
C PRO A 194 -0.72 0.19 -11.62
N ALA A 195 -0.25 0.18 -10.37
CA ALA A 195 -0.54 -0.91 -9.43
C ALA A 195 -2.03 -0.95 -9.04
N ILE A 196 -2.62 0.20 -8.67
CA ILE A 196 -4.06 0.31 -8.33
C ILE A 196 -4.92 -0.02 -9.56
N LEU A 197 -4.54 0.46 -10.75
CA LEU A 197 -5.26 0.12 -11.99
C LEU A 197 -5.18 -1.39 -12.30
N GLY A 198 -4.02 -2.01 -12.07
CA GLY A 198 -3.84 -3.45 -12.23
C GLY A 198 -4.70 -4.26 -11.26
N SER A 199 -4.71 -3.91 -9.98
CA SER A 199 -5.57 -4.52 -8.95
C SER A 199 -7.05 -4.34 -9.31
N LEU A 200 -7.47 -3.13 -9.69
CA LEU A 200 -8.83 -2.85 -10.13
C LEU A 200 -9.28 -3.74 -11.30
N LEU A 201 -8.40 -3.96 -12.29
CA LEU A 201 -8.72 -4.81 -13.44
C LEU A 201 -8.82 -6.29 -13.07
N MET A 202 -7.99 -6.78 -12.16
CA MET A 202 -7.93 -8.19 -11.77
C MET A 202 -9.01 -8.52 -10.73
N GLU A 203 -9.07 -7.77 -9.65
CA GLU A 203 -10.01 -8.01 -8.54
C GLU A 203 -11.42 -7.48 -8.86
N GLY A 204 -11.51 -6.38 -9.63
CA GLY A 204 -12.78 -5.84 -10.08
C GLY A 204 -13.52 -6.77 -11.03
N LYS A 205 -12.79 -7.52 -11.89
CA LYS A 205 -13.39 -8.54 -12.73
C LYS A 205 -13.98 -9.67 -11.87
N ASP A 206 -13.23 -10.15 -10.89
CA ASP A 206 -13.67 -11.20 -9.98
C ASP A 206 -14.91 -10.72 -9.18
N ALA A 207 -14.89 -9.48 -8.68
CA ALA A 207 -16.01 -8.88 -7.95
C ALA A 207 -17.29 -8.73 -8.79
N ILE A 208 -17.16 -8.44 -10.08
CA ILE A 208 -18.32 -8.37 -11.00
C ILE A 208 -18.86 -9.79 -11.29
N SER A 209 -17.98 -10.74 -11.58
CA SER A 209 -18.38 -12.12 -11.92
C SER A 209 -19.03 -12.87 -10.76
N GLU A 210 -18.64 -12.56 -9.52
CA GLU A 210 -19.15 -13.17 -8.30
C GLU A 210 -20.31 -12.39 -7.67
N GLY A 211 -20.73 -11.27 -8.28
CA GLY A 211 -21.91 -10.49 -7.85
C GLY A 211 -21.72 -9.64 -6.59
N TYR A 212 -20.48 -9.35 -6.18
CA TYR A 212 -20.17 -8.61 -4.95
C TYR A 212 -20.70 -7.17 -4.93
N ILE A 213 -21.09 -6.63 -6.08
CA ILE A 213 -21.60 -5.25 -6.22
C ILE A 213 -22.93 -5.07 -5.48
N SER A 214 -23.77 -6.13 -5.42
CA SER A 214 -25.08 -6.08 -4.77
C SER A 214 -25.01 -5.88 -3.25
N ASP A 215 -23.90 -6.23 -2.62
CA ASP A 215 -23.75 -6.25 -1.15
C ASP A 215 -23.27 -4.93 -0.56
N ILE A 216 -22.99 -3.94 -1.43
CA ILE A 216 -22.46 -2.65 -1.00
C ILE A 216 -23.56 -1.60 -0.92
N SER A 217 -23.64 -0.95 0.24
CA SER A 217 -24.40 0.29 0.39
C SER A 217 -23.67 1.42 -0.35
N LEU A 218 -24.23 1.87 -1.46
CA LEU A 218 -23.61 2.86 -2.35
C LEU A 218 -23.22 4.15 -1.63
N PHE A 219 -24.10 4.71 -0.80
CA PHE A 219 -23.84 5.99 -0.15
C PHE A 219 -22.66 5.97 0.84
N PRO A 220 -22.54 4.99 1.78
CA PRO A 220 -21.33 4.83 2.58
C PRO A 220 -20.05 4.65 1.74
N ALA A 221 -20.10 3.86 0.65
CA ALA A 221 -18.96 3.64 -0.21
C ALA A 221 -18.47 4.95 -0.87
N VAL A 222 -19.38 5.76 -1.39
CA VAL A 222 -19.06 7.09 -1.97
C VAL A 222 -18.41 7.99 -0.93
N VAL A 223 -18.93 8.01 0.32
CA VAL A 223 -18.31 8.79 1.41
C VAL A 223 -16.89 8.31 1.68
N GLY A 224 -16.67 7.01 1.77
CA GLY A 224 -15.33 6.43 1.95
C GLY A 224 -14.35 6.85 0.85
N ILE A 225 -14.77 6.75 -0.42
CA ILE A 225 -13.97 7.16 -1.58
C ILE A 225 -13.59 8.66 -1.50
N LEU A 226 -14.55 9.53 -1.22
CA LEU A 226 -14.31 10.97 -1.13
C LEU A 226 -13.35 11.31 0.01
N VAL A 227 -13.53 10.70 1.17
CA VAL A 227 -12.63 10.89 2.31
C VAL A 227 -11.23 10.38 1.96
N ALA A 228 -11.10 9.18 1.37
CA ALA A 228 -9.81 8.63 0.93
C ALA A 228 -9.12 9.55 -0.10
N ALA A 229 -9.87 10.14 -1.02
CA ALA A 229 -9.33 11.07 -2.02
C ALA A 229 -8.81 12.37 -1.38
N VAL A 230 -9.59 12.99 -0.50
CA VAL A 230 -9.20 14.25 0.17
C VAL A 230 -8.01 14.03 1.10
N ILE A 231 -8.09 13.01 1.95
CA ILE A 231 -7.01 12.68 2.89
C ILE A 231 -5.76 12.21 2.14
N GLY A 232 -5.92 11.43 1.08
CA GLY A 232 -4.81 11.01 0.21
C GLY A 232 -4.10 12.20 -0.43
N TRP A 233 -4.85 13.19 -0.88
CA TRP A 233 -4.27 14.42 -1.44
C TRP A 233 -3.45 15.19 -0.39
N LEU A 234 -3.96 15.32 0.83
CA LEU A 234 -3.24 15.93 1.94
C LEU A 234 -1.97 15.12 2.28
N SER A 235 -2.09 13.80 2.33
CA SER A 235 -1.01 12.86 2.68
C SER A 235 0.15 12.91 1.68
N ILE A 236 -0.14 12.89 0.36
CA ILE A 236 0.90 13.03 -0.67
C ILE A 236 1.65 14.35 -0.49
N ARG A 237 0.92 15.47 -0.38
CA ARG A 237 1.52 16.81 -0.25
C ARG A 237 2.35 16.93 1.02
N PHE A 238 1.83 16.43 2.13
CA PHE A 238 2.56 16.37 3.40
C PHE A 238 3.83 15.55 3.26
N MET A 239 3.72 14.31 2.74
CA MET A 239 4.86 13.41 2.65
C MET A 239 5.96 13.94 1.74
N LEU A 240 5.62 14.48 0.56
CA LEU A 240 6.59 15.09 -0.34
C LEU A 240 7.30 16.30 0.28
N LYS A 241 6.63 17.03 1.19
CA LYS A 241 7.22 18.18 1.89
C LYS A 241 8.18 17.76 3.00
N VAL A 242 7.88 16.66 3.69
CA VAL A 242 8.60 16.29 4.92
C VAL A 242 9.63 15.19 4.75
N ILE A 243 9.51 14.33 3.72
CA ILE A 243 10.32 13.12 3.57
C ILE A 243 11.84 13.37 3.53
N ALA A 244 12.26 14.51 3.00
CA ALA A 244 13.67 14.90 2.97
C ALA A 244 14.21 15.37 4.32
N LYS A 245 13.33 15.83 5.23
CA LYS A 245 13.67 16.55 6.45
C LYS A 245 13.42 15.72 7.71
N VAL A 246 12.38 14.87 7.68
CA VAL A 246 11.93 14.10 8.84
C VAL A 246 12.48 12.68 8.75
N PRO A 247 13.08 12.16 9.83
CA PRO A 247 13.47 10.75 9.90
C PRO A 247 12.24 9.83 9.77
N LEU A 248 12.35 8.80 8.93
CA LEU A 248 11.34 7.76 8.82
C LEU A 248 11.26 6.89 10.09
N ALA A 249 12.26 7.01 10.96
CA ALA A 249 12.30 6.35 12.27
C ALA A 249 11.07 6.65 13.14
N TRP A 250 10.42 7.81 12.99
CA TRP A 250 9.17 8.09 13.71
C TRP A 250 8.02 7.19 13.28
N PHE A 251 7.90 6.95 11.96
CA PHE A 251 6.93 5.99 11.45
C PHE A 251 7.32 4.55 11.83
N ALA A 252 8.62 4.25 11.85
CA ALA A 252 9.13 2.95 12.30
C ALA A 252 8.79 2.69 13.77
N LEU A 253 8.97 3.68 14.65
CA LEU A 253 8.61 3.58 16.07
C LEU A 253 7.09 3.32 16.23
N TYR A 254 6.28 4.08 15.53
CA TYR A 254 4.82 3.89 15.52
C TYR A 254 4.44 2.46 15.11
N LEU A 255 4.99 1.96 14.00
CA LEU A 255 4.71 0.61 13.53
C LEU A 255 5.27 -0.48 14.45
N ALA A 256 6.44 -0.24 15.06
CA ALA A 256 7.00 -1.17 16.03
C ALA A 256 6.11 -1.30 17.27
N VAL A 257 5.57 -0.19 17.78
CA VAL A 257 4.63 -0.21 18.91
C VAL A 257 3.36 -0.99 18.54
N ILE A 258 2.72 -0.67 17.41
CA ILE A 258 1.51 -1.39 16.97
C ILE A 258 1.80 -2.87 16.72
N GLY A 259 2.90 -3.18 16.04
CA GLY A 259 3.28 -4.57 15.74
C GLY A 259 3.51 -5.39 17.02
N VAL A 260 4.21 -4.83 18.01
CA VAL A 260 4.41 -5.48 19.31
C VAL A 260 3.10 -5.66 20.07
N VAL A 261 2.26 -4.62 20.14
CA VAL A 261 0.94 -4.70 20.79
C VAL A 261 0.09 -5.79 20.13
N TYR A 262 0.08 -5.84 18.81
CA TYR A 262 -0.66 -6.86 18.07
C TYR A 262 -0.17 -8.27 18.40
N LEU A 263 1.15 -8.50 18.40
CA LEU A 263 1.74 -9.80 18.76
C LEU A 263 1.44 -10.18 20.20
N VAL A 264 1.51 -9.24 21.16
CA VAL A 264 1.14 -9.50 22.55
C VAL A 264 -0.32 -9.95 22.65
N LEU A 265 -1.24 -9.27 21.95
CA LEU A 265 -2.65 -9.68 21.90
C LEU A 265 -2.82 -11.10 21.32
N GLN A 266 -2.06 -11.45 20.30
CA GLN A 266 -2.08 -12.81 19.72
C GLN A 266 -1.59 -13.86 20.72
N PHE A 267 -0.45 -13.63 21.36
CA PHE A 267 0.15 -14.59 22.31
C PHE A 267 -0.65 -14.72 23.61
N THR A 268 -1.37 -13.69 24.00
CA THR A 268 -2.27 -13.75 25.17
C THR A 268 -3.64 -14.35 24.85
N GLY A 269 -3.89 -14.75 23.60
CA GLY A 269 -5.15 -15.36 23.18
C GLY A 269 -6.33 -14.38 23.19
N SER A 270 -6.08 -13.09 22.92
CA SER A 270 -7.14 -12.09 22.82
C SER A 270 -8.14 -12.47 21.72
N PRO A 271 -9.45 -12.40 21.97
CA PRO A 271 -10.46 -12.69 20.96
C PRO A 271 -10.55 -11.64 19.85
N ILE A 272 -9.86 -10.50 20.00
CA ILE A 272 -9.89 -9.39 19.03
C ILE A 272 -9.05 -9.70 17.81
N VAL A 273 -7.95 -10.44 17.97
CA VAL A 273 -7.00 -10.74 16.92
C VAL A 273 -6.92 -12.25 16.69
N PRO A 274 -6.72 -12.70 15.43
CA PRO A 274 -6.61 -14.12 15.13
C PRO A 274 -5.36 -14.72 15.79
N ALA A 275 -5.43 -16.01 16.14
CA ALA A 275 -4.28 -16.74 16.65
C ALA A 275 -3.12 -16.73 15.64
N PHE A 276 -1.89 -16.82 16.15
CA PHE A 276 -0.69 -16.94 15.31
C PHE A 276 -0.63 -18.36 14.73
N SER A 277 -1.41 -18.60 13.68
CA SER A 277 -1.46 -19.89 13.00
C SER A 277 -1.82 -19.68 11.53
N ILE A 278 -1.16 -20.41 10.65
CA ILE A 278 -1.58 -20.49 9.26
C ILE A 278 -2.94 -21.22 9.26
N PRO A 279 -4.00 -20.67 8.66
CA PRO A 279 -5.28 -21.36 8.57
C PRO A 279 -5.12 -22.73 7.93
N ALA A 280 -5.74 -23.76 8.51
CA ALA A 280 -5.59 -25.16 8.10
C ALA A 280 -6.13 -25.49 6.71
N SER A 281 -6.59 -24.51 5.94
CA SER A 281 -7.17 -24.63 4.59
C SER A 281 -6.17 -24.25 3.48
N VAL A 282 -4.88 -24.50 3.67
CA VAL A 282 -3.88 -24.38 2.60
C VAL A 282 -3.53 -25.77 2.07
#